data_a6c812eb59247b9503d4cbcc559df821
#
_entry.id   a6c812eb59247b9503d4cbcc559df821
#
_cell.length_a   1.000
_cell.length_b   1.000
_cell.length_c   1.000
_cell.angle_alpha   90.00
_cell.angle_beta   90.00
_cell.angle_gamma   90.00
#
_symmetry.space_group_name_H-M   'P 1'
#
loop_
_entity.id
_entity.type
_entity.pdbx_description
1 polymer ?
#
loop_
_entity_poly.entity_id
_entity_poly.type
_entity_poly.pdbx_seq_one_letter_code
_entity_poly.pdbx_strand_id
1 'polypeptide(L)'
;DKSEAVPAAVNKWNKIYNSPLNWKKIFTKTRKTTLDTQLRWFQLRILHRILPTNKYLCMCRIVESACCSFCKQEEETISHLFWHCDIVQVFWAKLKTALNESCENCVEPIFTETLVLFGVKENVVTDRVIDLIIILAKYYIFKCKLQGSTPIAKIFIKSLKQRYIVEKYASLVCNRNHSFNLEWLPYLKLTQAD
;
A
#
# COMPACT_ATOMS: atom_id res chain seq x y z
N ASP A 1 13.67 -27.39 -18.38
CA ASP A 1 12.48 -26.57 -18.09
C ASP A 1 12.28 -26.50 -16.57
N LYS A 2 12.83 -25.44 -15.96
CA LYS A 2 12.46 -25.12 -14.59
C LYS A 2 11.09 -24.46 -14.65
N SER A 3 10.03 -25.23 -14.51
CA SER A 3 8.70 -24.68 -14.22
C SER A 3 8.85 -23.83 -12.96
N GLU A 4 8.80 -22.49 -13.11
CA GLU A 4 8.78 -21.58 -11.96
C GLU A 4 7.59 -21.98 -11.09
N ALA A 5 7.85 -22.60 -9.95
CA ALA A 5 6.81 -23.04 -9.03
C ALA A 5 6.02 -21.81 -8.57
N VAL A 6 4.75 -21.75 -8.94
CA VAL A 6 3.86 -20.65 -8.55
C VAL A 6 3.70 -20.68 -7.03
N PRO A 7 3.99 -19.59 -6.32
CA PRO A 7 3.85 -19.55 -4.86
C PRO A 7 2.43 -19.96 -4.42
N ALA A 8 2.30 -20.79 -3.39
CA ALA A 8 1.01 -21.26 -2.88
C ALA A 8 0.03 -20.12 -2.53
N ALA A 9 0.56 -18.97 -2.15
CA ALA A 9 -0.22 -17.75 -1.89
C ALA A 9 -0.95 -17.22 -3.14
N VAL A 10 -0.36 -17.37 -4.33
CA VAL A 10 -0.96 -16.95 -5.61
C VAL A 10 -2.26 -17.71 -5.84
N ASN A 11 -2.25 -19.03 -5.64
CA ASN A 11 -3.45 -19.86 -5.81
C ASN A 11 -4.55 -19.45 -4.82
N LYS A 12 -4.19 -19.08 -3.59
CA LYS A 12 -5.15 -18.60 -2.59
C LYS A 12 -5.75 -17.24 -2.98
N TRP A 13 -4.95 -16.31 -3.51
CA TRP A 13 -5.45 -15.04 -4.01
C TRP A 13 -6.34 -15.19 -5.24
N ASN A 14 -5.95 -16.01 -6.21
CA ASN A 14 -6.75 -16.26 -7.42
C ASN A 14 -8.14 -16.85 -7.09
N LYS A 15 -8.23 -17.69 -6.04
CA LYS A 15 -9.53 -18.21 -5.56
C LYS A 15 -10.42 -17.10 -4.97
N ILE A 16 -9.83 -16.07 -4.34
CA ILE A 16 -10.59 -14.98 -3.72
C ILE A 16 -11.13 -14.02 -4.79
N TYR A 17 -10.33 -13.71 -5.81
CA TYR A 17 -10.67 -12.67 -6.78
C TYR A 17 -11.35 -13.20 -8.06
N ASN A 18 -11.54 -14.52 -8.21
CA ASN A 18 -12.15 -15.16 -9.39
C ASN A 18 -11.60 -14.67 -10.74
N SER A 19 -10.42 -14.07 -10.76
CA SER A 19 -9.79 -13.47 -11.92
C SER A 19 -8.29 -13.76 -11.90
N PRO A 20 -7.69 -14.14 -13.02
CA PRO A 20 -6.24 -14.36 -13.09
C PRO A 20 -5.50 -13.02 -13.03
N LEU A 21 -4.93 -12.72 -11.87
CA LEU A 21 -4.06 -11.58 -11.69
C LEU A 21 -2.70 -11.81 -12.38
N ASN A 22 -2.15 -10.78 -13.01
CA ASN A 22 -0.81 -10.87 -13.59
C ASN A 22 0.28 -10.80 -12.51
N TRP A 23 0.57 -11.93 -11.89
CA TRP A 23 1.52 -12.03 -10.77
C TRP A 23 2.93 -11.61 -11.13
N LYS A 24 3.40 -11.88 -12.34
CA LYS A 24 4.71 -11.42 -12.82
C LYS A 24 4.79 -9.89 -12.79
N LYS A 25 3.74 -9.21 -13.25
CA LYS A 25 3.64 -7.74 -13.19
C LYS A 25 3.58 -7.24 -11.75
N ILE A 26 2.81 -7.89 -10.85
CA ILE A 26 2.66 -7.53 -9.45
C ILE A 26 4.01 -7.61 -8.71
N PHE A 27 4.73 -8.72 -8.81
CA PHE A 27 6.04 -8.89 -8.16
C PHE A 27 7.10 -7.94 -8.73
N THR A 28 7.10 -7.72 -10.04
CA THR A 28 8.01 -6.78 -10.70
C THR A 28 7.74 -5.34 -10.24
N LYS A 29 6.47 -4.96 -10.13
CA LYS A 29 6.04 -3.63 -9.70
C LYS A 29 6.52 -3.32 -8.29
N THR A 30 6.39 -4.26 -7.35
CA THR A 30 6.86 -4.09 -5.97
C THR A 30 8.34 -3.68 -5.91
N ARG A 31 9.19 -4.24 -6.76
CA ARG A 31 10.63 -3.88 -6.83
C ARG A 31 10.89 -2.52 -7.46
N LYS A 32 10.04 -2.11 -8.42
CA LYS A 32 10.20 -0.84 -9.15
C LYS A 32 9.69 0.38 -8.38
N THR A 33 8.70 0.19 -7.51
CA THR A 33 8.04 1.30 -6.80
C THR A 33 8.97 2.02 -5.82
N THR A 34 9.78 1.29 -5.07
CA THR A 34 10.68 1.87 -4.07
C THR A 34 12.00 1.13 -3.96
N LEU A 35 13.05 1.83 -3.54
CA LEU A 35 14.35 1.24 -3.18
C LEU A 35 14.41 0.80 -1.71
N ASP A 36 13.46 1.26 -0.89
CA ASP A 36 13.37 0.92 0.53
C ASP A 36 13.08 -0.58 0.71
N THR A 37 14.07 -1.30 1.22
CA THR A 37 13.99 -2.75 1.42
C THR A 37 12.93 -3.14 2.43
N GLN A 38 12.69 -2.30 3.47
CA GLN A 38 11.67 -2.55 4.49
C GLN A 38 10.26 -2.51 3.89
N LEU A 39 9.98 -1.53 3.03
CA LEU A 39 8.70 -1.43 2.32
C LEU A 39 8.52 -2.57 1.30
N ARG A 40 9.61 -2.96 0.61
CA ARG A 40 9.57 -4.12 -0.29
C ARG A 40 9.24 -5.42 0.45
N TRP A 41 9.90 -5.68 1.57
CA TRP A 41 9.62 -6.85 2.40
C TRP A 41 8.21 -6.83 2.98
N PHE A 42 7.74 -5.67 3.42
CA PHE A 42 6.37 -5.50 3.89
C PHE A 42 5.36 -5.89 2.79
N GLN A 43 5.52 -5.35 1.58
CA GLN A 43 4.64 -5.69 0.45
C GLN A 43 4.73 -7.18 0.08
N LEU A 44 5.92 -7.77 0.08
CA LEU A 44 6.08 -9.20 -0.17
C LEU A 44 5.35 -10.05 0.87
N ARG A 45 5.35 -9.68 2.16
CA ARG A 45 4.58 -10.38 3.19
C ARG A 45 3.07 -10.35 2.91
N ILE A 46 2.56 -9.24 2.39
CA ILE A 46 1.17 -9.14 1.93
C ILE A 46 0.93 -10.14 0.79
N LEU A 47 1.75 -10.09 -0.25
CA LEU A 47 1.60 -10.96 -1.43
C LEU A 47 1.70 -12.45 -1.08
N HIS A 48 2.59 -12.82 -0.17
CA HIS A 48 2.76 -14.19 0.32
C HIS A 48 1.76 -14.59 1.41
N ARG A 49 0.88 -13.67 1.86
CA ARG A 49 -0.14 -13.91 2.91
C ARG A 49 0.46 -14.32 4.26
N ILE A 50 1.64 -13.82 4.57
CA ILE A 50 2.36 -14.08 5.83
C ILE A 50 2.50 -12.82 6.70
N LEU A 51 1.75 -11.76 6.39
CA LEU A 51 1.69 -10.58 7.26
C LEU A 51 0.98 -10.96 8.56
N PRO A 52 1.51 -10.59 9.75
CA PRO A 52 0.92 -10.95 11.04
C PRO A 52 -0.36 -10.13 11.33
N THR A 53 -1.45 -10.49 10.65
CA THR A 53 -2.82 -10.07 10.98
C THR A 53 -3.35 -10.91 12.14
N ASN A 54 -4.37 -10.43 12.87
CA ASN A 54 -4.92 -11.19 14.00
C ASN A 54 -5.49 -12.55 13.56
N LYS A 55 -6.09 -12.62 12.36
CA LYS A 55 -6.49 -13.92 11.80
C LYS A 55 -5.30 -14.87 11.66
N TYR A 56 -4.20 -14.40 11.09
CA TYR A 56 -3.00 -15.23 10.93
C TYR A 56 -2.38 -15.62 12.29
N LEU A 57 -2.28 -14.65 13.21
CA LEU A 57 -1.74 -14.89 14.57
C LEU A 57 -2.63 -15.84 15.39
N CYS A 58 -3.96 -15.75 15.25
CA CYS A 58 -4.91 -16.65 15.90
C CYS A 58 -4.77 -18.09 15.35
N MET A 59 -4.60 -18.26 14.04
CA MET A 59 -4.30 -19.56 13.45
C MET A 59 -2.98 -20.17 13.98
N CYS A 60 -2.01 -19.31 14.29
CA CYS A 60 -0.74 -19.72 14.92
C CYS A 60 -0.83 -19.85 16.44
N ARG A 61 -2.01 -19.66 17.07
CA ARG A 61 -2.24 -19.68 18.52
C ARG A 61 -1.39 -18.67 19.32
N ILE A 62 -1.03 -17.54 18.67
CA ILE A 62 -0.26 -16.43 19.29
C ILE A 62 -1.21 -15.45 19.97
N VAL A 63 -2.40 -15.24 19.42
CA VAL A 63 -3.47 -14.41 20.00
C VAL A 63 -4.77 -15.23 20.09
N GLU A 64 -5.61 -14.89 21.06
CA GLU A 64 -6.88 -15.59 21.29
C GLU A 64 -7.97 -15.20 20.30
N SER A 65 -7.98 -13.95 19.84
CA SER A 65 -9.01 -13.41 18.97
C SER A 65 -8.49 -13.04 17.59
N ALA A 66 -9.25 -13.41 16.56
CA ALA A 66 -8.99 -13.03 15.17
C ALA A 66 -9.60 -11.65 14.82
N CYS A 67 -10.31 -10.98 15.76
CA CYS A 67 -11.01 -9.72 15.51
C CYS A 67 -10.06 -8.60 15.08
N CYS A 68 -10.56 -7.73 14.20
CA CYS A 68 -9.83 -6.58 13.69
C CYS A 68 -9.36 -5.65 14.82
N SER A 69 -8.12 -5.22 14.74
CA SER A 69 -7.50 -4.31 15.71
C SER A 69 -8.20 -2.94 15.77
N PHE A 70 -8.86 -2.52 14.69
CA PHE A 70 -9.53 -1.23 14.58
C PHE A 70 -11.02 -1.32 14.90
N CYS A 71 -11.82 -1.99 14.07
CA CYS A 71 -13.29 -2.03 14.24
C CYS A 71 -13.75 -3.01 15.32
N LYS A 72 -12.94 -4.01 15.72
CA LYS A 72 -13.28 -5.04 16.69
C LYS A 72 -14.47 -5.96 16.33
N GLN A 73 -15.01 -5.84 15.11
CA GLN A 73 -16.24 -6.53 14.69
C GLN A 73 -15.94 -7.74 13.81
N GLU A 74 -15.08 -7.59 12.81
CA GLU A 74 -14.80 -8.62 11.81
C GLU A 74 -13.43 -9.26 11.99
N GLU A 75 -13.22 -10.42 11.33
CA GLU A 75 -11.90 -11.04 11.29
C GLU A 75 -10.87 -10.15 10.60
N GLU A 76 -9.73 -9.95 11.21
CA GLU A 76 -8.62 -9.20 10.62
C GLU A 76 -7.87 -10.05 9.59
N THR A 77 -8.43 -10.15 8.40
CA THR A 77 -7.71 -10.64 7.21
C THR A 77 -6.81 -9.53 6.64
N ILE A 78 -5.94 -9.85 5.68
CA ILE A 78 -5.17 -8.83 4.95
C ILE A 78 -6.10 -7.88 4.20
N SER A 79 -7.13 -8.41 3.52
CA SER A 79 -8.12 -7.60 2.81
C SER A 79 -8.91 -6.71 3.76
N HIS A 80 -9.35 -7.24 4.90
CA HIS A 80 -10.05 -6.44 5.89
C HIS A 80 -9.17 -5.33 6.45
N LEU A 81 -7.95 -5.65 6.90
CA LEU A 81 -7.02 -4.69 7.51
C LEU A 81 -6.69 -3.51 6.59
N PHE A 82 -6.57 -3.73 5.28
CA PHE A 82 -6.16 -2.67 4.34
C PHE A 82 -7.29 -2.11 3.49
N TRP A 83 -8.46 -2.76 3.45
CA TRP A 83 -9.54 -2.32 2.57
C TRP A 83 -10.92 -2.38 3.23
N HIS A 84 -11.41 -3.53 3.70
CA HIS A 84 -12.81 -3.67 4.10
C HIS A 84 -13.14 -3.05 5.47
N CYS A 85 -12.17 -2.74 6.33
CA CYS A 85 -12.42 -2.11 7.62
C CYS A 85 -12.96 -0.69 7.46
N ASP A 86 -14.11 -0.36 8.06
CA ASP A 86 -14.76 0.95 7.96
C ASP A 86 -13.83 2.10 8.38
N ILE A 87 -13.05 1.89 9.45
CA ILE A 87 -12.07 2.89 9.93
C ILE A 87 -11.00 3.15 8.86
N VAL A 88 -10.57 2.11 8.17
CA VAL A 88 -9.57 2.23 7.10
C VAL A 88 -10.18 2.80 5.82
N GLN A 89 -11.47 2.54 5.54
CA GLN A 89 -12.17 3.19 4.43
C GLN A 89 -12.25 4.71 4.62
N VAL A 90 -12.53 5.19 5.82
CA VAL A 90 -12.49 6.63 6.15
C VAL A 90 -11.08 7.21 5.91
N PHE A 91 -10.03 6.48 6.27
CA PHE A 91 -8.64 6.89 5.98
C PHE A 91 -8.39 7.02 4.47
N TRP A 92 -8.77 6.02 3.65
CA TRP A 92 -8.59 6.06 2.20
C TRP A 92 -9.41 7.19 1.55
N ALA A 93 -10.65 7.42 1.98
CA ALA A 93 -11.50 8.50 1.49
C ALA A 93 -10.83 9.87 1.71
N LYS A 94 -10.34 10.13 2.93
CA LYS A 94 -9.64 11.39 3.25
C LYS A 94 -8.32 11.54 2.49
N LEU A 95 -7.57 10.46 2.30
CA LEU A 95 -6.35 10.48 1.50
C LEU A 95 -6.65 10.77 0.02
N LYS A 96 -7.73 10.16 -0.52
CA LYS A 96 -8.18 10.45 -1.89
C LYS A 96 -8.52 11.93 -2.07
N THR A 97 -9.30 12.51 -1.14
CA THR A 97 -9.64 13.95 -1.17
C THR A 97 -8.38 14.82 -1.20
N ALA A 98 -7.42 14.57 -0.31
CA ALA A 98 -6.18 15.34 -0.26
C ALA A 98 -5.32 15.19 -1.53
N LEU A 99 -5.30 14.02 -2.14
CA LEU A 99 -4.61 13.81 -3.43
C LEU A 99 -5.28 14.59 -4.56
N ASN A 100 -6.61 14.60 -4.63
CA ASN A 100 -7.37 15.35 -5.63
C ASN A 100 -7.17 16.86 -5.49
N GLU A 101 -7.21 17.38 -4.26
CA GLU A 101 -6.97 18.81 -3.98
C GLU A 101 -5.54 19.25 -4.32
N SER A 102 -4.60 18.32 -4.27
CA SER A 102 -3.18 18.62 -4.53
C SER A 102 -2.83 18.62 -6.01
N CYS A 103 -3.68 18.09 -6.88
CA CYS A 103 -3.37 17.86 -8.28
C CYS A 103 -4.45 18.46 -9.19
N GLU A 104 -4.14 19.54 -9.86
CA GLU A 104 -5.10 20.31 -10.70
C GLU A 104 -5.48 19.62 -12.03
N ASN A 105 -4.66 18.67 -12.52
CA ASN A 105 -4.85 18.01 -13.82
C ASN A 105 -4.61 16.49 -13.77
N CYS A 106 -4.70 15.86 -12.61
CA CYS A 106 -4.52 14.41 -12.52
C CYS A 106 -5.84 13.67 -12.72
N VAL A 107 -5.75 12.52 -13.36
CA VAL A 107 -6.86 11.56 -13.33
C VAL A 107 -7.09 11.16 -11.85
N GLU A 108 -8.30 11.35 -11.36
CA GLU A 108 -8.67 10.98 -9.99
C GLU A 108 -8.13 9.59 -9.63
N PRO A 109 -7.34 9.46 -8.56
CA PRO A 109 -6.91 8.15 -8.11
C PRO A 109 -8.13 7.38 -7.61
N ILE A 110 -8.61 6.42 -8.41
CA ILE A 110 -9.66 5.50 -7.99
C ILE A 110 -8.99 4.39 -7.22
N PHE A 111 -9.06 4.43 -5.89
CA PHE A 111 -8.62 3.32 -5.06
C PHE A 111 -9.61 2.16 -5.19
N THR A 112 -9.07 0.99 -5.48
CA THR A 112 -9.77 -0.29 -5.46
C THR A 112 -9.00 -1.25 -4.57
N GLU A 113 -9.65 -2.31 -4.11
CA GLU A 113 -8.97 -3.33 -3.30
C GLU A 113 -7.74 -3.90 -4.02
N THR A 114 -7.88 -4.23 -5.32
CA THR A 114 -6.79 -4.78 -6.13
C THR A 114 -5.64 -3.79 -6.31
N LEU A 115 -5.93 -2.50 -6.46
CA LEU A 115 -4.90 -1.46 -6.52
C LEU A 115 -4.20 -1.32 -5.17
N VAL A 116 -4.93 -1.29 -4.07
CA VAL A 116 -4.37 -1.14 -2.73
C VAL A 116 -3.52 -2.36 -2.38
N LEU A 117 -4.00 -3.58 -2.58
CA LEU A 117 -3.28 -4.79 -2.18
C LEU A 117 -2.12 -5.14 -3.11
N PHE A 118 -2.32 -5.03 -4.42
CA PHE A 118 -1.41 -5.56 -5.44
C PHE A 118 -0.73 -4.49 -6.30
N GLY A 119 -1.17 -3.25 -6.21
CA GLY A 119 -0.67 -2.16 -7.06
C GLY A 119 -1.11 -2.29 -8.53
N VAL A 120 -2.13 -3.08 -8.84
CA VAL A 120 -2.66 -3.26 -10.20
C VAL A 120 -4.11 -2.79 -10.26
N LYS A 121 -4.43 -2.11 -11.35
CA LYS A 121 -5.78 -1.76 -11.73
C LYS A 121 -5.98 -2.22 -13.16
N GLU A 122 -7.16 -2.76 -13.44
CA GLU A 122 -7.51 -3.16 -14.80
C GLU A 122 -7.44 -1.94 -15.73
N ASN A 123 -6.69 -2.08 -16.84
CA ASN A 123 -6.56 -1.09 -17.90
C ASN A 123 -6.00 0.29 -17.53
N VAL A 124 -5.38 0.46 -16.37
CA VAL A 124 -4.77 1.74 -15.95
C VAL A 124 -3.31 1.54 -15.57
N VAL A 125 -2.44 2.35 -16.18
CA VAL A 125 -1.06 2.51 -15.73
C VAL A 125 -1.09 3.46 -14.53
N THR A 126 -0.78 2.95 -13.34
CA THR A 126 -0.64 3.80 -12.16
C THR A 126 0.72 4.48 -12.17
N ASP A 127 0.73 5.72 -11.73
CA ASP A 127 1.93 6.50 -11.48
C ASP A 127 2.75 5.86 -10.33
N ARG A 128 4.09 5.89 -10.46
CA ARG A 128 5.01 5.36 -9.44
C ARG A 128 4.83 6.04 -8.08
N VAL A 129 4.51 7.34 -8.08
CA VAL A 129 4.30 8.09 -6.83
C VAL A 129 3.03 7.62 -6.12
N ILE A 130 1.94 7.40 -6.84
CA ILE A 130 0.71 6.82 -6.27
C ILE A 130 0.98 5.42 -5.70
N ASP A 131 1.73 4.58 -6.42
CA ASP A 131 2.10 3.25 -5.92
C ASP A 131 2.94 3.34 -4.64
N LEU A 132 3.87 4.29 -4.57
CA LEU A 132 4.67 4.55 -3.38
C LEU A 132 3.79 5.03 -2.22
N ILE A 133 2.88 5.98 -2.46
CA ILE A 133 1.94 6.48 -1.45
C ILE A 133 1.08 5.34 -0.91
N ILE A 134 0.57 4.45 -1.77
CA ILE A 134 -0.22 3.29 -1.36
C ILE A 134 0.58 2.33 -0.47
N ILE A 135 1.83 2.03 -0.81
CA ILE A 135 2.68 1.15 0.03
C ILE A 135 2.96 1.81 1.38
N LEU A 136 3.28 3.11 1.39
CA LEU A 136 3.50 3.88 2.61
C LEU A 136 2.25 3.94 3.49
N ALA A 137 1.07 4.15 2.88
CA ALA A 137 -0.20 4.18 3.59
C ALA A 137 -0.51 2.83 4.25
N LYS A 138 -0.35 1.72 3.53
CA LYS A 138 -0.48 0.37 4.11
C LYS A 138 0.49 0.14 5.25
N TYR A 139 1.75 0.56 5.09
CA TYR A 139 2.75 0.41 6.13
C TYR A 139 2.41 1.25 7.36
N TYR A 140 1.89 2.47 7.17
CA TYR A 140 1.38 3.32 8.25
C TYR A 140 0.19 2.68 8.97
N ILE A 141 -0.82 2.19 8.24
CA ILE A 141 -1.98 1.46 8.80
C ILE A 141 -1.48 0.28 9.65
N PHE A 142 -0.53 -0.50 9.13
CA PHE A 142 0.03 -1.63 9.86
C PHE A 142 0.78 -1.21 11.13
N LYS A 143 1.52 -0.09 11.09
CA LYS A 143 2.15 0.48 12.31
C LYS A 143 1.12 0.91 13.33
N CYS A 144 0.03 1.57 12.92
CA CYS A 144 -1.07 1.93 13.81
C CYS A 144 -1.66 0.70 14.50
N LYS A 145 -1.87 -0.41 13.75
CA LYS A 145 -2.28 -1.68 14.33
C LYS A 145 -1.33 -2.15 15.44
N LEU A 146 -0.02 -2.16 15.17
CA LEU A 146 0.98 -2.61 16.14
C LEU A 146 1.05 -1.73 17.40
N GLN A 147 0.72 -0.44 17.25
CA GLN A 147 0.74 0.57 18.31
C GLN A 147 -0.61 0.67 19.05
N GLY A 148 -1.64 -0.07 18.62
CA GLY A 148 -2.99 0.06 19.19
C GLY A 148 -3.67 1.39 18.92
N SER A 149 -3.24 2.13 17.88
CA SER A 149 -3.79 3.44 17.49
C SER A 149 -4.58 3.35 16.19
N THR A 150 -5.50 4.29 15.96
CA THR A 150 -6.27 4.35 14.71
C THR A 150 -5.51 5.11 13.62
N PRO A 151 -5.61 4.71 12.33
CA PRO A 151 -4.96 5.41 11.24
C PRO A 151 -5.66 6.75 10.94
N ILE A 152 -4.92 7.85 11.00
CA ILE A 152 -5.40 9.22 10.75
C ILE A 152 -4.73 9.75 9.49
N ALA A 153 -5.52 10.05 8.44
CA ALA A 153 -5.00 10.49 7.15
C ALA A 153 -4.18 11.78 7.25
N LYS A 154 -4.61 12.76 8.06
CA LYS A 154 -3.87 14.01 8.27
C LYS A 154 -2.45 13.77 8.78
N ILE A 155 -2.27 12.84 9.74
CA ILE A 155 -0.95 12.49 10.28
C ILE A 155 -0.10 11.80 9.20
N PHE A 156 -0.70 10.89 8.44
CA PHE A 156 -0.02 10.22 7.34
C PHE A 156 0.43 11.23 6.27
N ILE A 157 -0.44 12.14 5.83
CA ILE A 157 -0.12 13.16 4.82
C ILE A 157 1.05 14.03 5.29
N LYS A 158 1.05 14.45 6.55
CA LYS A 158 2.18 15.20 7.12
C LYS A 158 3.50 14.40 7.06
N SER A 159 3.45 13.10 7.21
CA SER A 159 4.64 12.22 7.10
C SER A 159 5.15 12.09 5.66
N LEU A 160 4.32 12.32 4.65
CA LEU A 160 4.73 12.26 3.23
C LEU A 160 5.75 13.35 2.89
N LYS A 161 5.70 14.51 3.54
CA LYS A 161 6.70 15.58 3.37
C LYS A 161 8.11 15.08 3.68
N GLN A 162 8.27 14.40 4.81
CA GLN A 162 9.57 13.82 5.18
C GLN A 162 10.00 12.74 4.19
N ARG A 163 9.06 11.90 3.77
CA ARG A 163 9.35 10.86 2.78
C ARG A 163 9.77 11.44 1.43
N TYR A 164 9.11 12.50 0.97
CA TYR A 164 9.52 13.22 -0.24
C TYR A 164 10.97 13.69 -0.17
N ILE A 165 11.39 14.28 0.96
CA ILE A 165 12.77 14.73 1.15
C ILE A 165 13.78 13.57 1.03
N VAL A 166 13.48 12.43 1.64
CA VAL A 166 14.32 11.22 1.58
C VAL A 166 14.40 10.68 0.15
N GLU A 167 13.27 10.58 -0.55
CA GLU A 167 13.24 10.10 -1.94
C GLU A 167 13.95 11.07 -2.88
N LYS A 168 13.84 12.39 -2.65
CA LYS A 168 14.55 13.42 -3.40
C LYS A 168 16.06 13.27 -3.23
N TYR A 169 16.53 13.11 -1.99
CA TYR A 169 17.95 12.89 -1.71
C TYR A 169 18.46 11.59 -2.39
N ALA A 170 17.73 10.50 -2.25
CA ALA A 170 18.07 9.24 -2.91
C ALA A 170 18.12 9.38 -4.44
N SER A 171 17.25 10.18 -5.03
CA SER A 171 17.24 10.43 -6.48
C SER A 171 18.46 11.23 -6.94
N LEU A 172 18.93 12.18 -6.13
CA LEU A 172 20.18 12.92 -6.39
C LEU A 172 21.39 11.98 -6.39
N VAL A 173 21.53 11.17 -5.34
CA VAL A 173 22.62 10.20 -5.22
C VAL A 173 22.64 9.19 -6.37
N CYS A 174 21.46 8.80 -6.87
CA CYS A 174 21.33 7.86 -7.98
C CYS A 174 21.30 8.51 -9.37
N ASN A 175 21.61 9.80 -9.50
CA ASN A 175 21.54 10.57 -10.77
C ASN A 175 20.19 10.49 -11.49
N ARG A 176 19.07 10.45 -10.74
CA ARG A 176 17.70 10.37 -11.26
C ARG A 176 16.84 11.59 -10.91
N ASN A 177 17.46 12.71 -10.58
CA ASN A 177 16.77 13.90 -10.11
C ASN A 177 15.76 14.46 -11.13
N HIS A 178 16.08 14.43 -12.43
CA HIS A 178 15.15 14.89 -13.47
C HIS A 178 13.86 14.05 -13.52
N SER A 179 13.98 12.74 -13.57
CA SER A 179 12.83 11.82 -13.53
C SER A 179 12.03 11.97 -12.25
N PHE A 180 12.70 12.11 -11.10
CA PHE A 180 12.05 12.33 -9.81
C PHE A 180 11.20 13.60 -9.80
N ASN A 181 11.75 14.72 -10.27
CA ASN A 181 11.03 16.00 -10.30
C ASN A 181 9.77 15.92 -11.19
N LEU A 182 9.85 15.28 -12.36
CA LEU A 182 8.70 15.08 -13.22
C LEU A 182 7.62 14.21 -12.58
N GLU A 183 8.03 13.11 -11.92
CA GLU A 183 7.09 12.20 -11.26
C GLU A 183 6.37 12.86 -10.07
N TRP A 184 7.08 13.69 -9.28
CA TRP A 184 6.52 14.33 -8.10
C TRP A 184 5.83 15.67 -8.37
N LEU A 185 6.04 16.27 -9.55
CA LEU A 185 5.45 17.57 -9.90
C LEU A 185 3.95 17.67 -9.60
N PRO A 186 3.10 16.66 -9.93
CA PRO A 186 1.68 16.72 -9.65
C PRO A 186 1.34 16.73 -8.15
N TYR A 187 2.25 16.26 -7.31
CA TYR A 187 2.02 16.03 -5.86
C TYR A 187 2.77 17.01 -4.95
N LEU A 188 3.41 18.04 -5.51
CA LEU A 188 4.19 19.01 -4.72
C LEU A 188 3.35 19.72 -3.67
N LYS A 189 2.10 20.09 -3.96
CA LYS A 189 1.20 20.71 -2.99
C LYS A 189 0.97 19.83 -1.76
N LEU A 190 0.87 18.50 -1.95
CA LEU A 190 0.74 17.55 -0.84
C LEU A 190 1.95 17.55 0.09
N THR A 191 3.14 17.84 -0.44
CA THR A 191 4.39 17.87 0.32
C THR A 191 4.69 19.23 0.96
N GLN A 192 3.95 20.26 0.57
CA GLN A 192 4.11 21.64 1.07
C GLN A 192 3.03 22.03 2.09
N ALA A 193 1.95 21.26 2.24
CA ALA A 193 0.89 21.52 3.21
C ALA A 193 1.47 21.53 4.65
N ASP A 194 1.19 22.60 5.40
CA ASP A 194 1.62 22.81 6.80
C ASP A 194 0.89 21.88 7.79
#